data_838c2845553e1123c472c0970e1fa276
#
_entry.id   838c2845553e1123c472c0970e1fa276
#
_cell.length_a   1.000
_cell.length_b   1.000
_cell.length_c   1.000
_cell.angle_alpha   90.00
_cell.angle_beta   90.00
_cell.angle_gamma   90.00
#
_symmetry.space_group_name_H-M   'P 1'
#
loop_
_entity.id
_entity.type
_entity.pdbx_description
1 polymer ?
#
loop_
_entity_poly.entity_id
_entity_poly.type
_entity_poly.pdbx_seq_one_letter_code
_entity_poly.pdbx_strand_id
1 'polypeptide(L)'
;MYSSSNDAGDPIVVTGMVIAPTGIPPANGRPVVAWAHPTTGIDDSCAPSKQAEPFDSIMGLQEFLSKGWVVVATDYEGLGTDGEHPYLIGASEARSVIDSVRAAHALDGTNASTRFGVFGHSQGGHAALFTGQLAATQALDLTLVGAVAAAPSGDLHEQFELSQNTEAYSYVGSYMVGSWSDLYDARLPTAVTPDAVGTVERLATECVVGGSKDADERLERIFDTDSTVAPSLWVDGFTNGDPWRSILETNSPGAEPIPVPTLITQGTSDKVIPASTTAQLATRLRSSGSTVTEQVLPGVPHTLAGEKSVPFAVEFFTDRFN
;
A
#
# COMPACT_ATOMS: atom_id res chain seq x y z
N MET A 1 14.06 -7.40 -10.74
CA MET A 1 13.05 -7.10 -11.80
C MET A 1 12.27 -8.36 -12.10
N TYR A 2 10.98 -8.24 -12.33
CA TYR A 2 10.09 -9.35 -12.67
C TYR A 2 9.03 -8.90 -13.67
N SER A 3 8.38 -9.84 -14.34
CA SER A 3 7.30 -9.57 -15.29
C SER A 3 5.98 -9.43 -14.55
N SER A 4 5.19 -8.44 -14.94
CA SER A 4 3.80 -8.20 -14.52
C SER A 4 2.98 -7.72 -15.70
N SER A 5 1.77 -7.25 -15.48
CA SER A 5 0.91 -6.66 -16.51
C SER A 5 0.24 -5.40 -16.00
N ASN A 6 0.02 -4.42 -16.88
CA ASN A 6 -0.79 -3.24 -16.61
C ASN A 6 -2.31 -3.55 -16.65
N ASP A 7 -3.13 -2.54 -16.46
CA ASP A 7 -4.60 -2.68 -16.52
C ASP A 7 -5.15 -3.09 -17.89
N ALA A 8 -4.43 -2.76 -18.97
CA ALA A 8 -4.79 -3.20 -20.33
C ALA A 8 -4.39 -4.67 -20.60
N GLY A 9 -3.63 -5.31 -19.69
CA GLY A 9 -3.08 -6.65 -19.87
C GLY A 9 -1.77 -6.69 -20.65
N ASP A 10 -1.17 -5.54 -20.94
CA ASP A 10 0.12 -5.47 -21.60
C ASP A 10 1.23 -5.89 -20.63
N PRO A 11 2.26 -6.61 -21.11
CA PRO A 11 3.38 -7.01 -20.28
C PRO A 11 4.23 -5.81 -19.88
N ILE A 12 4.54 -5.71 -18.60
CA ILE A 12 5.41 -4.69 -18.01
C ILE A 12 6.53 -5.33 -17.19
N VAL A 13 7.52 -4.52 -16.84
CA VAL A 13 8.58 -4.89 -15.90
C VAL A 13 8.37 -4.11 -14.61
N VAL A 14 8.47 -4.79 -13.48
CA VAL A 14 8.39 -4.19 -12.15
C VAL A 14 9.66 -4.52 -11.37
N THR A 15 10.11 -3.62 -10.50
CA THR A 15 11.24 -3.84 -9.60
C THR A 15 10.77 -4.22 -8.20
N GLY A 16 11.71 -4.73 -7.41
CA GLY A 16 11.46 -5.12 -6.03
C GLY A 16 12.63 -5.92 -5.46
N MET A 17 12.45 -6.40 -4.25
CA MET A 17 13.47 -7.12 -3.48
C MET A 17 12.94 -8.48 -3.04
N VAL A 18 13.84 -9.47 -2.98
CA VAL A 18 13.56 -10.79 -2.42
C VAL A 18 14.66 -11.11 -1.40
N ILE A 19 14.24 -11.37 -0.17
CA ILE A 19 15.15 -11.68 0.93
C ILE A 19 14.77 -13.06 1.49
N ALA A 20 15.72 -13.99 1.44
CA ALA A 20 15.52 -15.35 1.94
C ALA A 20 16.44 -15.60 3.15
N PRO A 21 15.93 -16.27 4.20
CA PRO A 21 16.78 -16.64 5.32
C PRO A 21 17.76 -17.75 4.92
N THR A 22 18.92 -17.74 5.54
CA THR A 22 19.93 -18.81 5.37
C THR A 22 19.48 -20.12 6.05
N GLY A 23 20.17 -21.22 5.77
CA GLY A 23 19.92 -22.53 6.38
C GLY A 23 19.01 -23.44 5.54
N ILE A 24 18.71 -24.61 6.10
CA ILE A 24 17.97 -25.68 5.39
C ILE A 24 16.49 -25.29 5.30
N PRO A 25 15.91 -25.23 4.10
CA PRO A 25 14.48 -24.95 3.95
C PRO A 25 13.60 -26.11 4.41
N PRO A 26 12.34 -25.85 4.78
CA PRO A 26 11.34 -26.90 4.96
C PRO A 26 11.14 -27.71 3.66
N ALA A 27 10.69 -28.94 3.77
CA ALA A 27 10.48 -29.84 2.62
C ALA A 27 9.50 -29.26 1.57
N ASN A 28 8.51 -28.48 2.02
CA ASN A 28 7.50 -27.84 1.15
C ASN A 28 7.87 -26.41 0.74
N GLY A 29 9.13 -26.01 0.91
CA GLY A 29 9.57 -24.64 0.69
C GLY A 29 9.23 -23.70 1.86
N ARG A 30 9.75 -22.48 1.78
CA ARG A 30 9.56 -21.44 2.78
C ARG A 30 8.28 -20.66 2.52
N PRO A 31 7.40 -20.46 3.48
CA PRO A 31 6.30 -19.51 3.33
C PRO A 31 6.81 -18.12 2.95
N VAL A 32 6.00 -17.36 2.24
CA VAL A 32 6.35 -16.03 1.74
C VAL A 32 5.51 -14.97 2.43
N VAL A 33 6.15 -13.92 2.93
CA VAL A 33 5.47 -12.67 3.30
C VAL A 33 5.71 -11.65 2.18
N ALA A 34 4.65 -11.25 1.51
CA ALA A 34 4.69 -10.16 0.57
C ALA A 34 4.49 -8.84 1.33
N TRP A 35 5.56 -8.03 1.39
CA TRP A 35 5.52 -6.69 1.94
C TRP A 35 5.05 -5.71 0.89
N ALA A 36 4.00 -5.01 1.22
CA ALA A 36 3.40 -3.94 0.45
C ALA A 36 3.75 -2.60 1.13
N HIS A 37 4.63 -1.81 0.52
CA HIS A 37 5.17 -0.61 1.14
C HIS A 37 4.16 0.55 1.21
N PRO A 38 4.29 1.48 2.19
CA PRO A 38 3.50 2.70 2.24
C PRO A 38 3.88 3.66 1.12
N THR A 39 3.15 4.75 1.00
CA THR A 39 3.43 5.83 0.06
C THR A 39 4.89 6.29 0.13
N THR A 40 5.55 6.32 -1.03
CA THR A 40 6.91 6.83 -1.21
C THR A 40 6.98 7.98 -2.23
N GLY A 41 5.93 8.14 -3.03
CA GLY A 41 5.82 9.08 -4.13
C GLY A 41 5.37 8.38 -5.41
N ILE A 42 5.33 9.10 -6.52
CA ILE A 42 4.95 8.56 -7.84
C ILE A 42 6.06 8.70 -8.89
N ASP A 43 7.17 9.34 -8.55
CA ASP A 43 8.35 9.44 -9.42
C ASP A 43 9.22 8.18 -9.30
N ASP A 44 9.88 7.79 -10.39
CA ASP A 44 10.79 6.64 -10.46
C ASP A 44 11.86 6.60 -9.38
N SER A 45 12.33 7.75 -8.94
CA SER A 45 13.34 7.88 -7.89
C SER A 45 12.81 7.50 -6.51
N CYS A 46 11.47 7.41 -6.35
CA CYS A 46 10.81 7.09 -5.10
C CYS A 46 10.71 5.57 -4.84
N ALA A 47 11.13 4.73 -5.79
CA ALA A 47 11.14 3.27 -5.63
C ALA A 47 11.96 2.85 -4.40
N PRO A 48 11.38 2.07 -3.45
CA PRO A 48 12.09 1.60 -2.26
C PRO A 48 13.38 0.84 -2.57
N SER A 49 13.40 0.02 -3.62
CA SER A 49 14.59 -0.76 -3.99
C SER A 49 15.76 0.08 -4.50
N LYS A 50 15.53 1.35 -4.85
CA LYS A 50 16.56 2.30 -5.28
C LYS A 50 17.13 3.16 -4.15
N GLN A 51 16.56 3.08 -2.95
CA GLN A 51 17.06 3.85 -1.80
C GLN A 51 18.42 3.33 -1.31
N ALA A 52 19.15 4.17 -0.57
CA ALA A 52 20.50 3.83 -0.09
C ALA A 52 20.50 2.61 0.84
N GLU A 53 19.49 2.52 1.72
CA GLU A 53 19.29 1.40 2.65
C GLU A 53 17.92 0.76 2.38
N PRO A 54 17.77 0.02 1.27
CA PRO A 54 16.45 -0.39 0.78
C PRO A 54 15.73 -1.37 1.71
N PHE A 55 16.48 -2.14 2.50
CA PHE A 55 15.91 -3.12 3.42
C PHE A 55 15.29 -2.49 4.67
N ASP A 56 15.70 -1.28 5.04
CA ASP A 56 15.15 -0.56 6.20
C ASP A 56 13.70 -0.14 5.99
N SER A 57 13.25 -0.06 4.73
CA SER A 57 11.86 0.21 4.38
C SER A 57 10.91 -0.97 4.63
N ILE A 58 11.44 -2.18 4.87
CA ILE A 58 10.64 -3.40 5.03
C ILE A 58 10.34 -3.61 6.52
N MET A 59 9.17 -3.17 6.96
CA MET A 59 8.73 -3.32 8.35
C MET A 59 8.58 -4.80 8.73
N GLY A 60 9.27 -5.22 9.79
CA GLY A 60 9.24 -6.60 10.27
C GLY A 60 10.14 -7.57 9.51
N LEU A 61 11.05 -7.10 8.67
CA LEU A 61 11.95 -7.95 7.89
C LEU A 61 12.67 -8.98 8.76
N GLN A 62 13.29 -8.55 9.86
CA GLN A 62 14.07 -9.43 10.73
C GLN A 62 13.18 -10.46 11.44
N GLU A 63 12.00 -10.06 11.88
CA GLU A 63 11.01 -10.92 12.52
C GLU A 63 10.55 -12.02 11.56
N PHE A 64 10.21 -11.69 10.33
CA PHE A 64 9.77 -12.65 9.31
C PHE A 64 10.90 -13.62 8.92
N LEU A 65 12.12 -13.11 8.70
CA LEU A 65 13.29 -13.94 8.41
C LEU A 65 13.62 -14.88 9.57
N SER A 66 13.46 -14.44 10.84
CA SER A 66 13.67 -15.26 12.02
C SER A 66 12.71 -16.46 12.11
N LYS A 67 11.53 -16.35 11.49
CA LYS A 67 10.55 -17.44 11.35
C LYS A 67 10.89 -18.41 10.21
N GLY A 68 11.93 -18.13 9.44
CA GLY A 68 12.31 -18.92 8.28
C GLY A 68 11.49 -18.59 7.03
N TRP A 69 10.76 -17.49 7.01
CA TRP A 69 9.95 -17.07 5.86
C TRP A 69 10.78 -16.23 4.87
N VAL A 70 10.44 -16.34 3.60
CA VAL A 70 10.96 -15.44 2.56
C VAL A 70 10.15 -14.15 2.63
N VAL A 71 10.82 -13.00 2.47
CA VAL A 71 10.16 -11.71 2.32
C VAL A 71 10.36 -11.23 0.88
N VAL A 72 9.28 -10.83 0.23
CA VAL A 72 9.32 -10.17 -1.06
C VAL A 72 8.68 -8.79 -0.91
N ALA A 73 9.32 -7.76 -1.47
CA ALA A 73 8.86 -6.38 -1.44
C ALA A 73 8.86 -5.84 -2.86
N THR A 74 7.69 -5.62 -3.43
CA THR A 74 7.53 -4.95 -4.74
C THR A 74 7.73 -3.46 -4.60
N ASP A 75 8.21 -2.80 -5.65
CA ASP A 75 8.18 -1.33 -5.74
C ASP A 75 6.87 -0.81 -6.34
N TYR A 76 5.96 -1.71 -6.78
CA TYR A 76 4.78 -1.49 -7.61
C TYR A 76 5.10 -1.08 -9.06
N GLU A 77 4.07 -1.16 -9.92
CA GLU A 77 4.11 -0.69 -11.31
C GLU A 77 4.52 0.77 -11.38
N GLY A 78 5.40 1.13 -12.32
CA GLY A 78 5.81 2.50 -12.60
C GLY A 78 6.73 3.15 -11.56
N LEU A 79 7.13 2.44 -10.50
CA LEU A 79 8.19 2.90 -9.59
C LEU A 79 9.50 2.16 -9.95
N GLY A 80 10.51 2.93 -10.29
CA GLY A 80 11.83 2.40 -10.64
C GLY A 80 11.95 1.78 -12.02
N THR A 81 10.91 1.85 -12.83
CA THR A 81 10.84 1.35 -14.21
C THR A 81 10.04 2.33 -15.07
N ASP A 82 10.15 2.18 -16.40
CA ASP A 82 9.39 3.01 -17.33
C ASP A 82 7.87 2.90 -17.09
N GLY A 83 7.17 3.99 -17.25
CA GLY A 83 5.73 4.10 -17.08
C GLY A 83 5.34 4.91 -15.84
N GLU A 84 4.06 5.22 -15.72
CA GLU A 84 3.54 5.97 -14.59
C GLU A 84 3.14 5.03 -13.44
N HIS A 85 3.33 5.47 -12.20
CA HIS A 85 2.88 4.72 -11.04
C HIS A 85 1.36 4.90 -10.87
N PRO A 86 0.55 3.81 -10.98
CA PRO A 86 -0.88 3.84 -10.73
C PRO A 86 -1.17 3.93 -9.22
N TYR A 87 -0.91 5.10 -8.62
CA TYR A 87 -0.99 5.32 -7.18
C TYR A 87 -2.41 5.08 -6.65
N LEU A 88 -2.56 4.23 -5.63
CA LEU A 88 -3.84 3.82 -5.05
C LEU A 88 -4.84 3.26 -6.10
N ILE A 89 -4.33 2.62 -7.13
CA ILE A 89 -5.11 1.81 -8.06
C ILE A 89 -5.01 0.36 -7.63
N GLY A 90 -6.04 -0.11 -6.91
CA GLY A 90 -5.98 -1.38 -6.19
C GLY A 90 -5.66 -2.60 -7.03
N ALA A 91 -6.15 -2.65 -8.28
CA ALA A 91 -5.88 -3.76 -9.19
C ALA A 91 -4.41 -3.81 -9.62
N SER A 92 -3.78 -2.68 -9.91
CA SER A 92 -2.36 -2.60 -10.27
C SER A 92 -1.46 -2.97 -9.09
N GLU A 93 -1.74 -2.44 -7.89
CA GLU A 93 -1.00 -2.77 -6.68
C GLU A 93 -1.08 -4.28 -6.36
N ALA A 94 -2.27 -4.86 -6.43
CA ALA A 94 -2.47 -6.28 -6.17
C ALA A 94 -1.73 -7.17 -7.17
N ARG A 95 -1.73 -6.83 -8.47
CA ARG A 95 -0.95 -7.55 -9.48
C ARG A 95 0.54 -7.49 -9.18
N SER A 96 1.06 -6.32 -8.88
CA SER A 96 2.47 -6.14 -8.52
C SER A 96 2.87 -7.00 -7.32
N VAL A 97 2.01 -7.04 -6.27
CA VAL A 97 2.23 -7.91 -5.10
C VAL A 97 2.21 -9.39 -5.49
N ILE A 98 1.19 -9.86 -6.21
CA ILE A 98 1.04 -11.26 -6.59
C ILE A 98 2.22 -11.70 -7.47
N ASP A 99 2.60 -10.91 -8.47
CA ASP A 99 3.67 -11.24 -9.39
C ASP A 99 5.05 -11.20 -8.72
N SER A 100 5.25 -10.38 -7.69
CA SER A 100 6.45 -10.41 -6.87
C SER A 100 6.61 -11.74 -6.12
N VAL A 101 5.50 -12.35 -5.66
CA VAL A 101 5.52 -13.69 -5.04
C VAL A 101 5.88 -14.76 -6.07
N ARG A 102 5.34 -14.68 -7.29
CA ARG A 102 5.73 -15.57 -8.41
C ARG A 102 7.22 -15.48 -8.71
N ALA A 103 7.74 -14.25 -8.76
CA ALA A 103 9.16 -14.00 -8.96
C ALA A 103 10.01 -14.61 -7.84
N ALA A 104 9.61 -14.47 -6.57
CA ALA A 104 10.31 -15.08 -5.46
C ALA A 104 10.28 -16.61 -5.53
N HIS A 105 9.17 -17.22 -5.92
CA HIS A 105 9.03 -18.65 -6.10
C HIS A 105 9.90 -19.19 -7.25
N ALA A 106 10.01 -18.44 -8.35
CA ALA A 106 10.82 -18.80 -9.51
C ALA A 106 12.33 -18.55 -9.33
N LEU A 107 12.74 -17.77 -8.34
CA LEU A 107 14.13 -17.39 -8.13
C LEU A 107 14.91 -18.50 -7.41
N ASP A 108 15.94 -19.02 -8.07
CA ASP A 108 16.82 -20.03 -7.50
C ASP A 108 17.43 -19.61 -6.16
N GLY A 109 17.47 -20.54 -5.22
CA GLY A 109 18.07 -20.34 -3.89
C GLY A 109 17.15 -19.75 -2.82
N THR A 110 16.01 -19.20 -3.16
CA THR A 110 15.02 -18.73 -2.18
C THR A 110 14.30 -19.85 -1.47
N ASN A 111 14.04 -20.95 -2.20
CA ASN A 111 13.15 -22.04 -1.80
C ASN A 111 11.77 -21.54 -1.37
N ALA A 112 11.28 -20.45 -1.94
CA ALA A 112 9.97 -19.90 -1.67
C ALA A 112 8.88 -20.87 -2.10
N SER A 113 7.91 -21.13 -1.24
CA SER A 113 6.73 -21.93 -1.57
C SER A 113 5.69 -21.08 -2.31
N THR A 114 4.62 -21.72 -2.79
CA THR A 114 3.47 -21.02 -3.36
C THR A 114 2.53 -20.43 -2.29
N ARG A 115 2.75 -20.73 -1.00
CA ARG A 115 1.95 -20.20 0.11
C ARG A 115 2.47 -18.84 0.54
N PHE A 116 1.62 -17.83 0.56
CA PHE A 116 2.01 -16.48 0.95
C PHE A 116 0.96 -15.79 1.81
N GLY A 117 1.42 -14.84 2.62
CA GLY A 117 0.60 -13.83 3.28
C GLY A 117 1.00 -12.46 2.77
N VAL A 118 0.11 -11.50 2.76
CA VAL A 118 0.42 -10.11 2.41
C VAL A 118 0.31 -9.23 3.65
N PHE A 119 1.33 -8.40 3.87
CA PHE A 119 1.36 -7.39 4.93
C PHE A 119 1.72 -6.04 4.32
N GLY A 120 0.92 -5.02 4.62
CA GLY A 120 1.20 -3.68 4.13
C GLY A 120 0.69 -2.59 5.06
N HIS A 121 1.25 -1.39 4.90
CA HIS A 121 0.94 -0.21 5.69
C HIS A 121 0.45 0.93 4.78
N SER A 122 -0.57 1.67 5.21
CA SER A 122 -1.10 2.85 4.49
C SER A 122 -1.52 2.50 3.05
N GLN A 123 -0.88 3.03 1.99
CA GLN A 123 -1.01 2.57 0.60
C GLN A 123 -0.80 1.04 0.51
N GLY A 124 0.23 0.52 1.17
CA GLY A 124 0.47 -0.93 1.21
C GLY A 124 -0.63 -1.71 1.93
N GLY A 125 -1.30 -1.10 2.90
CA GLY A 125 -2.51 -1.67 3.52
C GLY A 125 -3.68 -1.76 2.53
N HIS A 126 -3.83 -0.76 1.68
CA HIS A 126 -4.75 -0.77 0.54
C HIS A 126 -4.39 -1.90 -0.44
N ALA A 127 -3.13 -1.98 -0.85
CA ALA A 127 -2.61 -3.04 -1.71
C ALA A 127 -2.86 -4.45 -1.12
N ALA A 128 -2.68 -4.61 0.21
CA ALA A 128 -2.93 -5.88 0.89
C ALA A 128 -4.41 -6.29 0.84
N LEU A 129 -5.33 -5.34 1.01
CA LEU A 129 -6.77 -5.60 0.91
C LEU A 129 -7.19 -5.97 -0.53
N PHE A 130 -6.70 -5.23 -1.54
CA PHE A 130 -6.95 -5.58 -2.94
C PHE A 130 -6.30 -6.89 -3.35
N THR A 131 -5.09 -7.21 -2.85
CA THR A 131 -4.49 -8.54 -3.03
C THR A 131 -5.40 -9.62 -2.46
N GLY A 132 -5.99 -9.38 -1.27
CA GLY A 132 -6.97 -10.26 -0.66
C GLY A 132 -8.20 -10.52 -1.52
N GLN A 133 -8.75 -9.47 -2.15
CA GLN A 133 -9.92 -9.57 -3.03
C GLN A 133 -9.62 -10.29 -4.34
N LEU A 134 -8.46 -10.02 -4.94
CA LEU A 134 -8.13 -10.46 -6.29
C LEU A 134 -7.38 -11.80 -6.37
N ALA A 135 -6.73 -12.25 -5.29
CA ALA A 135 -5.92 -13.46 -5.30
C ALA A 135 -6.71 -14.71 -5.74
N ALA A 136 -7.99 -14.82 -5.38
CA ALA A 136 -8.82 -15.96 -5.77
C ALA A 136 -9.01 -16.11 -7.29
N THR A 137 -8.83 -15.04 -8.05
CA THR A 137 -8.99 -15.02 -9.52
C THR A 137 -7.66 -14.80 -10.26
N GLN A 138 -6.74 -14.07 -9.66
CA GLN A 138 -5.48 -13.67 -10.32
C GLN A 138 -4.26 -14.49 -9.85
N ALA A 139 -4.36 -15.23 -8.75
CA ALA A 139 -3.26 -16.01 -8.18
C ALA A 139 -3.61 -17.51 -8.06
N LEU A 140 -4.18 -18.10 -9.11
CA LEU A 140 -4.63 -19.51 -9.11
C LEU A 140 -3.48 -20.53 -8.94
N ASP A 141 -2.26 -20.13 -9.21
CA ASP A 141 -1.01 -20.87 -9.03
C ASP A 141 -0.39 -20.70 -7.63
N LEU A 142 -0.90 -19.75 -6.84
CA LEU A 142 -0.45 -19.44 -5.49
C LEU A 142 -1.55 -19.70 -4.46
N THR A 143 -1.19 -19.68 -3.17
CA THR A 143 -2.14 -19.83 -2.07
C THR A 143 -1.97 -18.68 -1.09
N LEU A 144 -2.83 -17.67 -1.17
CA LEU A 144 -2.90 -16.62 -0.16
C LEU A 144 -3.53 -17.21 1.12
N VAL A 145 -2.85 -17.06 2.27
CA VAL A 145 -3.31 -17.57 3.56
C VAL A 145 -3.97 -16.51 4.44
N GLY A 146 -3.75 -15.24 4.13
CA GLY A 146 -4.34 -14.12 4.84
C GLY A 146 -3.73 -12.79 4.47
N ALA A 147 -4.44 -11.70 4.78
CA ALA A 147 -4.02 -10.33 4.55
C ALA A 147 -3.94 -9.56 5.88
N VAL A 148 -2.88 -8.77 6.05
CA VAL A 148 -2.70 -7.86 7.18
C VAL A 148 -2.54 -6.44 6.64
N ALA A 149 -3.43 -5.55 7.03
CA ALA A 149 -3.49 -4.16 6.60
C ALA A 149 -3.34 -3.22 7.80
N ALA A 150 -2.20 -2.54 7.89
CA ALA A 150 -1.92 -1.58 8.94
C ALA A 150 -2.31 -0.17 8.48
N ALA A 151 -3.19 0.49 9.21
CA ALA A 151 -3.70 1.84 8.91
C ALA A 151 -4.00 2.03 7.40
N PRO A 152 -4.83 1.16 6.78
CA PRO A 152 -5.00 1.11 5.34
C PRO A 152 -5.75 2.32 4.79
N SER A 153 -5.34 2.82 3.62
CA SER A 153 -6.22 3.63 2.79
C SER A 153 -7.43 2.79 2.38
N GLY A 154 -8.62 3.15 2.81
CA GLY A 154 -9.79 2.30 2.70
C GLY A 154 -10.95 2.95 1.96
N ASP A 155 -11.63 3.94 2.54
CA ASP A 155 -12.62 4.74 1.86
C ASP A 155 -11.94 6.01 1.33
N LEU A 156 -11.48 5.97 0.08
CA LEU A 156 -10.68 7.05 -0.49
C LEU A 156 -11.47 8.36 -0.58
N HIS A 157 -12.77 8.28 -0.84
CA HIS A 157 -13.63 9.46 -0.89
C HIS A 157 -13.78 10.10 0.51
N GLU A 158 -14.18 9.32 1.50
CA GLU A 158 -14.37 9.79 2.87
C GLU A 158 -13.05 10.32 3.46
N GLN A 159 -11.94 9.60 3.23
CA GLN A 159 -10.62 10.02 3.70
C GLN A 159 -10.18 11.34 3.07
N PHE A 160 -10.43 11.52 1.76
CA PHE A 160 -10.11 12.77 1.09
C PHE A 160 -10.93 13.92 1.69
N GLU A 161 -12.24 13.75 1.81
CA GLU A 161 -13.13 14.80 2.37
C GLU A 161 -12.74 15.22 3.79
N LEU A 162 -12.35 14.26 4.63
CA LEU A 162 -11.95 14.55 6.02
C LEU A 162 -10.57 15.20 6.13
N SER A 163 -9.66 14.94 5.20
CA SER A 163 -8.24 15.26 5.37
C SER A 163 -7.67 16.21 4.31
N GLN A 164 -8.44 16.59 3.28
CA GLN A 164 -7.99 17.36 2.10
C GLN A 164 -7.20 18.64 2.39
N ASN A 165 -7.38 19.25 3.57
CA ASN A 165 -6.70 20.49 3.95
C ASN A 165 -5.47 20.24 4.87
N THR A 166 -5.08 19.00 5.10
CA THR A 166 -3.87 18.67 5.87
C THR A 166 -2.62 18.68 5.01
N GLU A 167 -1.44 18.85 5.63
CA GLU A 167 -0.16 18.74 4.92
C GLU A 167 0.00 17.34 4.31
N ALA A 168 -0.41 16.28 5.02
CA ALA A 168 -0.38 14.90 4.51
C ALA A 168 -1.16 14.77 3.20
N TYR A 169 -2.38 15.30 3.15
CA TYR A 169 -3.21 15.20 1.95
C TYR A 169 -2.83 16.21 0.84
N SER A 170 -1.99 17.18 1.11
CA SER A 170 -1.36 17.95 0.02
C SER A 170 -0.42 17.06 -0.81
N TYR A 171 0.30 16.13 -0.18
CA TYR A 171 1.12 15.11 -0.88
C TYR A 171 0.26 13.98 -1.45
N VAL A 172 -0.50 13.28 -0.62
CA VAL A 172 -1.35 12.15 -1.04
C VAL A 172 -2.29 12.54 -2.17
N GLY A 173 -2.99 13.67 -2.03
CA GLY A 173 -3.88 14.20 -3.07
C GLY A 173 -3.13 14.59 -4.35
N SER A 174 -1.92 15.15 -4.25
CA SER A 174 -1.10 15.47 -5.43
C SER A 174 -0.68 14.21 -6.18
N TYR A 175 -0.33 13.13 -5.45
CA TYR A 175 -0.03 11.84 -6.08
C TYR A 175 -1.26 11.22 -6.72
N MET A 176 -2.41 11.23 -6.04
CA MET A 176 -3.67 10.73 -6.60
C MET A 176 -4.05 11.47 -7.88
N VAL A 177 -4.15 12.80 -7.80
CA VAL A 177 -4.60 13.62 -8.92
C VAL A 177 -3.60 13.61 -10.06
N GLY A 178 -2.28 13.65 -9.77
CA GLY A 178 -1.22 13.54 -10.78
C GLY A 178 -1.31 12.21 -11.53
N SER A 179 -1.25 11.08 -10.81
CA SER A 179 -1.34 9.74 -11.39
C SER A 179 -2.64 9.51 -12.17
N TRP A 180 -3.78 9.87 -11.58
CA TRP A 180 -5.10 9.56 -12.18
C TRP A 180 -5.46 10.47 -13.35
N SER A 181 -4.91 11.69 -13.42
CA SER A 181 -5.13 12.59 -14.57
C SER A 181 -4.68 11.96 -15.88
N ASP A 182 -3.57 11.25 -15.84
CA ASP A 182 -3.00 10.62 -17.04
C ASP A 182 -3.63 9.24 -17.31
N LEU A 183 -3.83 8.45 -16.24
CA LEU A 183 -4.39 7.09 -16.37
C LEU A 183 -5.87 7.07 -16.78
N TYR A 184 -6.68 8.01 -16.32
CA TYR A 184 -8.13 8.03 -16.54
C TYR A 184 -8.62 9.21 -17.39
N ASP A 185 -7.72 9.97 -18.02
CA ASP A 185 -8.07 11.21 -18.73
C ASP A 185 -8.88 12.18 -17.84
N ALA A 186 -8.61 12.15 -16.51
CA ALA A 186 -9.30 12.97 -15.52
C ALA A 186 -8.62 14.34 -15.43
N ARG A 187 -9.22 15.33 -16.07
CA ARG A 187 -8.59 16.64 -16.28
C ARG A 187 -8.20 17.33 -14.97
N LEU A 188 -6.90 17.54 -14.76
CA LEU A 188 -6.32 18.21 -13.59
C LEU A 188 -7.06 19.49 -13.15
N PRO A 189 -7.43 20.44 -14.06
CA PRO A 189 -8.15 21.65 -13.67
C PRO A 189 -9.56 21.42 -13.10
N THR A 190 -10.09 20.22 -13.14
CA THR A 190 -11.37 19.89 -12.51
C THR A 190 -11.22 19.55 -11.03
N ALA A 191 -10.01 19.20 -10.58
CA ALA A 191 -9.70 18.85 -9.20
C ALA A 191 -8.85 19.89 -8.48
N VAL A 192 -7.99 20.63 -9.21
CA VAL A 192 -6.99 21.54 -8.65
C VAL A 192 -7.35 22.99 -8.98
N THR A 193 -7.27 23.88 -7.98
CA THR A 193 -7.51 25.30 -8.20
C THR A 193 -6.42 25.90 -9.10
N PRO A 194 -6.71 26.91 -9.95
CA PRO A 194 -5.74 27.45 -10.89
C PRO A 194 -4.42 27.93 -10.26
N ASP A 195 -4.50 28.50 -9.05
CA ASP A 195 -3.32 28.99 -8.32
C ASP A 195 -2.48 27.87 -7.69
N ALA A 196 -3.05 26.67 -7.54
CA ALA A 196 -2.40 25.53 -6.91
C ALA A 196 -1.76 24.53 -7.89
N VAL A 197 -2.02 24.65 -9.21
CA VAL A 197 -1.51 23.69 -10.21
C VAL A 197 0.00 23.48 -10.08
N GLY A 198 0.80 24.53 -10.07
CA GLY A 198 2.26 24.39 -9.94
C GLY A 198 2.72 23.83 -8.59
N THR A 199 1.92 23.98 -7.53
CA THR A 199 2.21 23.35 -6.24
C THR A 199 1.95 21.84 -6.30
N VAL A 200 0.81 21.43 -6.84
CA VAL A 200 0.43 20.02 -6.99
C VAL A 200 1.41 19.28 -7.90
N GLU A 201 1.76 19.86 -9.05
CA GLU A 201 2.76 19.29 -9.97
C GLU A 201 4.12 19.12 -9.30
N ARG A 202 4.58 20.10 -8.52
CA ARG A 202 5.84 20.00 -7.78
C ARG A 202 5.77 18.91 -6.69
N LEU A 203 4.70 18.88 -5.89
CA LEU A 203 4.53 17.86 -4.85
C LEU A 203 4.48 16.45 -5.44
N ALA A 204 3.88 16.28 -6.62
CA ALA A 204 3.83 14.99 -7.32
C ALA A 204 5.23 14.45 -7.69
N THR A 205 6.24 15.31 -7.83
CA THR A 205 7.62 14.87 -8.10
C THR A 205 8.47 14.64 -6.86
N GLU A 206 7.98 14.96 -5.66
CA GLU A 206 8.73 14.78 -4.41
C GLU A 206 8.53 13.39 -3.83
N CYS A 207 9.60 12.74 -3.37
CA CYS A 207 9.50 11.49 -2.63
C CYS A 207 9.25 11.74 -1.13
N VAL A 208 8.48 10.85 -0.50
CA VAL A 208 8.25 10.80 0.94
C VAL A 208 8.81 9.49 1.49
N VAL A 209 10.13 9.36 1.45
CA VAL A 209 10.87 8.17 1.90
C VAL A 209 11.65 8.50 3.17
N GLY A 210 11.69 7.53 4.09
CA GLY A 210 12.50 7.56 5.32
C GLY A 210 13.93 7.05 5.08
N GLY A 211 14.61 6.67 6.17
CA GLY A 211 15.93 6.04 6.12
C GLY A 211 17.07 6.98 6.48
N SER A 212 16.79 8.19 6.90
CA SER A 212 17.71 9.07 7.62
C SER A 212 16.93 9.88 8.66
N LYS A 213 17.63 10.35 9.69
CA LYS A 213 16.98 11.13 10.75
C LYS A 213 16.21 12.34 10.22
N ASP A 214 16.79 13.08 9.30
CA ASP A 214 16.15 14.28 8.72
C ASP A 214 14.92 13.91 7.87
N ALA A 215 14.99 12.77 7.16
CA ALA A 215 13.89 12.25 6.36
C ALA A 215 12.74 11.75 7.25
N ASP A 216 13.07 11.03 8.32
CA ASP A 216 12.08 10.52 9.28
C ASP A 216 11.38 11.67 10.03
N GLU A 217 12.14 12.69 10.50
CA GLU A 217 11.57 13.91 11.08
C GLU A 217 10.66 14.67 10.09
N ARG A 218 11.01 14.65 8.79
CA ARG A 218 10.15 15.21 7.74
C ARG A 218 8.86 14.43 7.59
N LEU A 219 8.90 13.09 7.58
CA LEU A 219 7.72 12.24 7.49
C LEU A 219 6.79 12.45 8.69
N GLU A 220 7.35 12.46 9.92
CA GLU A 220 6.58 12.74 11.13
C GLU A 220 5.88 14.12 11.06
N ARG A 221 6.58 15.14 10.58
CA ARG A 221 5.99 16.47 10.42
C ARG A 221 4.85 16.47 9.40
N ILE A 222 5.00 15.79 8.27
CA ILE A 222 3.98 15.73 7.21
C ILE A 222 2.78 14.89 7.66
N PHE A 223 3.01 13.71 8.23
CA PHE A 223 1.98 12.71 8.41
C PHE A 223 1.43 12.59 9.85
N ASP A 224 2.15 13.06 10.86
CA ASP A 224 1.73 12.88 12.26
C ASP A 224 1.32 14.19 12.96
N THR A 225 1.22 15.29 12.22
CA THR A 225 0.78 16.59 12.76
C THR A 225 -0.57 17.03 12.22
N ASP A 226 -1.20 17.99 12.89
CA ASP A 226 -2.42 18.65 12.42
C ASP A 226 -2.10 19.88 11.53
N SER A 227 -0.96 19.88 10.84
CA SER A 227 -0.58 20.97 9.93
C SER A 227 -1.61 21.10 8.82
N THR A 228 -2.11 22.32 8.62
CA THR A 228 -3.10 22.63 7.58
C THR A 228 -2.50 23.47 6.47
N VAL A 229 -2.95 23.21 5.24
CA VAL A 229 -2.58 23.99 4.05
C VAL A 229 -3.70 24.95 3.72
N ALA A 230 -3.38 26.24 3.65
CA ALA A 230 -4.31 27.29 3.26
C ALA A 230 -3.62 28.28 2.29
N PRO A 231 -4.27 28.70 1.19
CA PRO A 231 -5.61 28.26 0.76
C PRO A 231 -5.65 26.80 0.29
N SER A 232 -6.86 26.23 0.17
CA SER A 232 -7.06 24.89 -0.34
C SER A 232 -6.44 24.73 -1.73
N LEU A 233 -5.76 23.58 -1.97
CA LEU A 233 -5.24 23.22 -3.28
C LEU A 233 -6.35 22.75 -4.23
N TRP A 234 -7.49 22.32 -3.67
CA TRP A 234 -8.53 21.57 -4.35
C TRP A 234 -9.72 22.44 -4.74
N VAL A 235 -10.33 22.11 -5.87
CA VAL A 235 -11.63 22.64 -6.27
C VAL A 235 -12.69 22.08 -5.30
N ASP A 236 -13.50 22.95 -4.75
CA ASP A 236 -14.52 22.54 -3.77
C ASP A 236 -15.46 21.47 -4.34
N GLY A 237 -15.58 20.36 -3.64
CA GLY A 237 -16.45 19.24 -3.99
C GLY A 237 -16.09 18.48 -5.26
N PHE A 238 -14.88 18.58 -5.79
CA PHE A 238 -14.48 17.85 -7.00
C PHE A 238 -14.63 16.33 -6.87
N THR A 239 -14.43 15.80 -5.68
CA THR A 239 -14.61 14.37 -5.34
C THR A 239 -16.04 13.87 -5.49
N ASN A 240 -17.03 14.76 -5.57
CA ASN A 240 -18.45 14.43 -5.68
C ASN A 240 -18.94 14.32 -7.14
N GLY A 241 -18.10 14.66 -8.11
CA GLY A 241 -18.39 14.61 -9.55
C GLY A 241 -17.53 13.59 -10.29
N ASP A 242 -18.07 13.03 -11.38
CA ASP A 242 -17.28 12.18 -12.28
C ASP A 242 -16.27 13.01 -13.10
N PRO A 243 -15.09 12.43 -13.42
CA PRO A 243 -14.73 11.02 -13.19
C PRO A 243 -14.19 10.72 -11.78
N TRP A 244 -13.86 11.74 -10.99
CA TRP A 244 -13.19 11.60 -9.70
C TRP A 244 -13.95 10.72 -8.71
N ARG A 245 -15.26 10.92 -8.60
CA ARG A 245 -16.11 10.11 -7.72
C ARG A 245 -16.01 8.63 -8.05
N SER A 246 -16.18 8.28 -9.32
CA SER A 246 -16.15 6.89 -9.79
C SER A 246 -14.76 6.26 -9.57
N ILE A 247 -13.67 7.01 -9.78
CA ILE A 247 -12.30 6.51 -9.56
C ILE A 247 -12.08 6.23 -8.06
N LEU A 248 -12.46 7.16 -7.18
CA LEU A 248 -12.36 7.02 -5.73
C LEU A 248 -13.14 5.79 -5.24
N GLU A 249 -14.38 5.62 -5.68
CA GLU A 249 -15.23 4.49 -5.28
C GLU A 249 -14.69 3.15 -5.79
N THR A 250 -14.26 3.08 -7.04
CA THR A 250 -13.72 1.85 -7.64
C THR A 250 -12.44 1.38 -6.94
N ASN A 251 -11.62 2.34 -6.48
CA ASN A 251 -10.39 2.05 -5.77
C ASN A 251 -10.54 2.07 -4.24
N SER A 252 -11.73 2.01 -3.72
CA SER A 252 -12.00 1.81 -2.29
C SER A 252 -12.31 0.33 -2.01
N PRO A 253 -11.48 -0.40 -1.24
CA PRO A 253 -11.70 -1.82 -0.99
C PRO A 253 -12.98 -2.09 -0.19
N GLY A 254 -13.54 -3.28 -0.32
CA GLY A 254 -14.69 -3.76 0.45
C GLY A 254 -16.00 -3.85 -0.31
N ALA A 255 -16.02 -3.52 -1.61
CA ALA A 255 -17.16 -3.86 -2.48
C ALA A 255 -17.31 -5.37 -2.67
N GLU A 256 -16.16 -6.05 -2.85
CA GLU A 256 -16.09 -7.50 -2.98
C GLU A 256 -15.53 -8.15 -1.70
N PRO A 257 -15.90 -9.39 -1.37
CA PRO A 257 -15.38 -10.09 -0.20
C PRO A 257 -13.91 -10.46 -0.36
N ILE A 258 -13.21 -10.47 0.77
CA ILE A 258 -11.87 -11.07 0.88
C ILE A 258 -12.06 -12.51 1.38
N PRO A 259 -11.78 -13.53 0.57
CA PRO A 259 -12.08 -14.93 0.92
C PRO A 259 -11.09 -15.56 1.92
N VAL A 260 -10.10 -14.80 2.37
CA VAL A 260 -9.12 -15.23 3.38
C VAL A 260 -9.25 -14.40 4.64
N PRO A 261 -8.83 -14.93 5.83
CA PRO A 261 -8.80 -14.14 7.04
C PRO A 261 -8.01 -12.84 6.86
N THR A 262 -8.56 -11.75 7.38
CA THR A 262 -7.97 -10.41 7.28
C THR A 262 -7.79 -9.82 8.65
N LEU A 263 -6.60 -9.26 8.93
CA LEU A 263 -6.30 -8.47 10.12
C LEU A 263 -6.14 -7.02 9.71
N ILE A 264 -6.88 -6.13 10.34
CA ILE A 264 -6.71 -4.68 10.21
C ILE A 264 -6.20 -4.13 11.54
N THR A 265 -5.13 -3.35 11.49
CA THR A 265 -4.60 -2.66 12.66
C THR A 265 -4.73 -1.15 12.48
N GLN A 266 -5.04 -0.39 13.55
CA GLN A 266 -5.23 1.05 13.45
C GLN A 266 -4.75 1.79 14.68
N GLY A 267 -3.92 2.81 14.47
CA GLY A 267 -3.47 3.72 15.51
C GLY A 267 -4.56 4.72 15.94
N THR A 268 -4.71 4.96 17.25
CA THR A 268 -5.70 5.94 17.72
C THR A 268 -5.25 7.39 17.59
N SER A 269 -3.96 7.62 17.34
CA SER A 269 -3.39 8.96 17.11
C SER A 269 -3.06 9.23 15.65
N ASP A 270 -3.56 8.39 14.75
CA ASP A 270 -3.37 8.53 13.30
C ASP A 270 -4.06 9.80 12.78
N LYS A 271 -3.28 10.68 12.14
CA LYS A 271 -3.73 11.98 11.60
C LYS A 271 -3.96 11.94 10.08
N VAL A 272 -3.55 10.87 9.42
CA VAL A 272 -3.71 10.66 7.97
C VAL A 272 -4.97 9.85 7.69
N ILE A 273 -5.07 8.69 8.35
CA ILE A 273 -6.20 7.77 8.24
C ILE A 273 -6.96 7.79 9.56
N PRO A 274 -8.06 8.56 9.65
CA PRO A 274 -8.86 8.60 10.86
C PRO A 274 -9.34 7.20 11.27
N ALA A 275 -9.21 6.85 12.56
CA ALA A 275 -9.61 5.54 13.05
C ALA A 275 -11.09 5.20 12.76
N SER A 276 -11.94 6.21 12.63
CA SER A 276 -13.35 6.05 12.24
C SER A 276 -13.51 5.50 10.83
N THR A 277 -12.69 5.93 9.87
CA THR A 277 -12.77 5.44 8.48
C THR A 277 -12.32 3.99 8.38
N THR A 278 -11.29 3.60 9.14
CA THR A 278 -10.84 2.20 9.23
C THR A 278 -11.90 1.31 9.87
N ALA A 279 -12.60 1.77 10.91
CA ALA A 279 -13.71 1.02 11.52
C ALA A 279 -14.90 0.85 10.55
N GLN A 280 -15.19 1.87 9.74
CA GLN A 280 -16.21 1.79 8.68
C GLN A 280 -15.79 0.79 7.59
N LEU A 281 -14.53 0.82 7.16
CA LEU A 281 -13.95 -0.15 6.23
C LEU A 281 -14.09 -1.59 6.74
N ALA A 282 -13.71 -1.83 7.99
CA ALA A 282 -13.85 -3.17 8.60
C ALA A 282 -15.32 -3.64 8.63
N THR A 283 -16.25 -2.72 8.90
CA THR A 283 -17.68 -2.99 8.86
C THR A 283 -18.15 -3.32 7.44
N ARG A 284 -17.70 -2.56 6.43
CA ARG A 284 -18.02 -2.79 5.02
C ARG A 284 -17.50 -4.15 4.55
N LEU A 285 -16.25 -4.49 4.86
CA LEU A 285 -15.65 -5.79 4.54
C LEU A 285 -16.41 -6.96 5.19
N ARG A 286 -16.83 -6.83 6.45
CA ARG A 286 -17.67 -7.87 7.09
C ARG A 286 -19.03 -8.00 6.43
N SER A 287 -19.63 -6.88 6.03
CA SER A 287 -20.93 -6.86 5.34
C SER A 287 -20.86 -7.50 3.95
N SER A 288 -19.72 -7.44 3.27
CA SER A 288 -19.48 -8.15 2.01
C SER A 288 -19.16 -9.65 2.18
N GLY A 289 -19.01 -10.13 3.42
CA GLY A 289 -18.75 -11.55 3.74
C GLY A 289 -17.32 -11.88 4.15
N SER A 290 -16.46 -10.88 4.32
CA SER A 290 -15.07 -11.08 4.76
C SER A 290 -14.97 -11.40 6.25
N THR A 291 -14.00 -12.24 6.63
CA THR A 291 -13.64 -12.49 8.03
C THR A 291 -12.55 -11.50 8.47
N VAL A 292 -12.94 -10.46 9.21
CA VAL A 292 -12.06 -9.38 9.62
C VAL A 292 -11.87 -9.35 11.13
N THR A 293 -10.61 -9.36 11.56
CA THR A 293 -10.17 -9.04 12.93
C THR A 293 -9.63 -7.62 12.96
N GLU A 294 -10.01 -6.85 13.97
CA GLU A 294 -9.46 -5.50 14.18
C GLU A 294 -8.57 -5.48 15.42
N GLN A 295 -7.42 -4.82 15.31
CA GLN A 295 -6.51 -4.54 16.41
C GLN A 295 -6.29 -3.05 16.53
N VAL A 296 -6.77 -2.46 17.62
CA VAL A 296 -6.53 -1.05 17.94
C VAL A 296 -5.15 -0.90 18.59
N LEU A 297 -4.39 0.10 18.17
CA LEU A 297 -3.05 0.47 18.67
C LEU A 297 -3.14 1.80 19.42
N PRO A 298 -3.28 1.80 20.77
CA PRO A 298 -3.47 3.03 21.53
C PRO A 298 -2.28 3.98 21.44
N GLY A 299 -2.55 5.25 21.10
CA GLY A 299 -1.55 6.33 21.03
C GLY A 299 -0.58 6.24 19.84
N VAL A 300 -0.77 5.28 18.95
CA VAL A 300 0.12 5.10 17.79
C VAL A 300 -0.26 6.07 16.67
N PRO A 301 0.67 6.89 16.16
CA PRO A 301 0.46 7.76 15.01
C PRO A 301 0.60 6.97 13.68
N HIS A 302 0.33 7.65 12.55
CA HIS A 302 0.34 7.02 11.24
C HIS A 302 1.69 6.39 10.87
N THR A 303 2.77 7.16 10.98
CA THR A 303 4.11 6.71 10.57
C THR A 303 4.59 5.46 11.31
N LEU A 304 4.16 5.26 12.55
CA LEU A 304 4.53 4.11 13.38
C LEU A 304 3.54 2.93 13.27
N ALA A 305 2.38 3.10 12.63
CA ALA A 305 1.33 2.08 12.62
C ALA A 305 1.81 0.76 12.01
N GLY A 306 2.57 0.81 10.91
CA GLY A 306 3.11 -0.39 10.28
C GLY A 306 4.06 -1.16 11.18
N GLU A 307 5.07 -0.47 11.77
CA GLU A 307 6.04 -1.09 12.70
C GLU A 307 5.34 -1.70 13.92
N LYS A 308 4.42 -0.97 14.54
CA LYS A 308 3.65 -1.45 15.71
C LYS A 308 2.69 -2.59 15.38
N SER A 309 2.42 -2.83 14.10
CA SER A 309 1.60 -3.95 13.62
C SER A 309 2.40 -5.25 13.43
N VAL A 310 3.73 -5.18 13.34
CA VAL A 310 4.61 -6.34 13.07
C VAL A 310 4.35 -7.51 14.02
N PRO A 311 4.29 -7.34 15.35
CA PRO A 311 4.04 -8.47 16.26
C PRO A 311 2.73 -9.20 15.95
N PHE A 312 1.67 -8.46 15.65
CA PHE A 312 0.36 -9.02 15.28
C PHE A 312 0.39 -9.73 13.92
N ALA A 313 1.12 -9.17 12.95
CA ALA A 313 1.31 -9.81 11.64
C ALA A 313 2.08 -11.13 11.77
N VAL A 314 3.14 -11.16 12.58
CA VAL A 314 3.92 -12.38 12.86
C VAL A 314 3.05 -13.46 13.53
N GLU A 315 2.26 -13.12 14.54
CA GLU A 315 1.33 -14.02 15.18
C GLU A 315 0.29 -14.54 14.18
N PHE A 316 -0.35 -13.63 13.46
CA PHE A 316 -1.38 -13.92 12.46
C PHE A 316 -0.88 -14.90 11.37
N PHE A 317 0.33 -14.71 10.85
CA PHE A 317 0.89 -15.60 9.84
C PHE A 317 1.44 -16.89 10.43
N THR A 318 1.96 -16.89 11.66
CA THR A 318 2.42 -18.12 12.33
C THR A 318 1.29 -19.15 12.40
N ASP A 319 0.09 -18.74 12.74
CA ASP A 319 -1.09 -19.62 12.83
C ASP A 319 -1.53 -20.16 11.48
N ARG A 320 -1.16 -19.51 10.37
CA ARG A 320 -1.65 -19.83 9.02
C ARG A 320 -0.62 -20.49 8.13
N PHE A 321 0.67 -20.36 8.44
CA PHE A 321 1.75 -21.05 7.73
C PHE A 321 2.06 -22.44 8.27
N ASN A 322 1.53 -22.79 9.46
CA ASN A 322 1.65 -24.13 10.07
C ASN A 322 0.72 -25.16 9.44
#